data_5cee7e4d0f289bc771cc06bc9d058890
#
_entry.id   5cee7e4d0f289bc771cc06bc9d058890
#
_cell.length_a   1.000
_cell.length_b   1.000
_cell.length_c   1.000
_cell.angle_alpha   90.00
_cell.angle_beta   90.00
_cell.angle_gamma   90.00
#
_symmetry.space_group_name_H-M   'P 1'
#
loop_
_entity.id
_entity.type
_entity.pdbx_description
1 polymer ?
#
loop_
_entity_poly.entity_id
_entity_poly.type
_entity_poly.pdbx_seq_one_letter_code
_entity_poly.pdbx_strand_id
1 'polypeptide(L)'
;MDLTPQQPPGASGPEYSFDTDWSAPDASPPDSASLAEPPPPTMRTTLRRAAFGMVAGAVLVTGAVVAVPDDDKDAAPPVAGPVSRAMSATAAGSPATLADLTALIGDRQKWVGTHPSDADSWAVLGSAYVEAGRRAADPAYYTRAEQALKRSLDVRPGESGNTAAWVGLASLANARRDFVTAKKWGETVRARRPKEWTVYPQLIDAYNGLGDQKSAITAVERFTELRAGVPALGRAAEMYRDRGWREDALATAQDAANRAKTPAEKAACLSRLGDLAWERGEPKEAVAQYGAALRVEKGHQPSLAGRARALAALGRTDEAVRDYQAALAKSPRPGYLLELGELYESQGLDGDSVGQYDKLRAALDRGKARGVDESLLLGRFEAAHGDADAAVELLRAEWQRGHRSAAVADALGWALHRSGDSDGALEYAQRAVDAGGQNASYAYHLGMVQRALGDYGSARRQLEGALRTNPKFSPLDAPLAREALDALGEPPAGGPADMQPPPAPQPPAPQAPAPQVPAPQAPAPRQQQQQQQQQPDGGPAPAAAVAQAPVQASPAPAAAVR
;
A
#
# COMPACT_ATOMS: atom_id res chain seq x y z
N MET A 1 -7.58 48.63 -43.13
CA MET A 1 -6.55 47.67 -43.62
C MET A 1 -6.81 46.37 -42.87
N ASP A 2 -7.56 45.52 -43.58
CA ASP A 2 -7.88 44.14 -43.17
C ASP A 2 -6.69 43.23 -43.31
N LEU A 3 -6.40 42.45 -42.29
CA LEU A 3 -5.52 41.31 -42.38
C LEU A 3 -6.17 40.09 -41.71
N THR A 4 -6.87 39.33 -42.53
CA THR A 4 -7.33 37.96 -42.26
C THR A 4 -6.15 36.98 -42.39
N PRO A 5 -5.94 36.00 -41.49
CA PRO A 5 -4.92 34.94 -41.70
C PRO A 5 -5.51 33.79 -42.57
N GLN A 6 -4.77 33.39 -43.55
CA GLN A 6 -5.02 32.25 -44.46
C GLN A 6 -4.80 30.90 -43.75
N GLN A 7 -5.72 29.97 -44.04
CA GLN A 7 -5.58 28.53 -43.74
C GLN A 7 -4.66 27.83 -44.76
N PRO A 8 -3.83 26.82 -44.36
CA PRO A 8 -3.17 25.94 -45.28
C PRO A 8 -4.04 24.76 -45.73
N PRO A 9 -3.75 24.18 -46.93
CA PRO A 9 -4.62 23.21 -47.62
C PRO A 9 -4.53 21.80 -47.06
N GLY A 10 -5.62 21.05 -47.20
CA GLY A 10 -5.90 19.72 -46.69
C GLY A 10 -5.01 18.61 -47.20
N ALA A 11 -4.79 17.61 -46.36
CA ALA A 11 -4.33 16.29 -46.73
C ALA A 11 -5.47 15.29 -46.40
N SER A 12 -5.98 14.69 -47.45
CA SER A 12 -6.97 13.61 -47.46
C SER A 12 -6.32 12.31 -46.98
N GLY A 13 -6.83 11.75 -45.86
CA GLY A 13 -6.57 10.37 -45.44
C GLY A 13 -7.82 9.51 -45.73
N PRO A 14 -7.67 8.18 -45.88
CA PRO A 14 -8.75 7.33 -46.35
C PRO A 14 -9.82 7.10 -45.29
N GLU A 15 -11.11 7.28 -45.72
CA GLU A 15 -12.30 6.89 -44.98
C GLU A 15 -12.41 5.37 -44.94
N TYR A 16 -12.49 4.79 -43.74
CA TYR A 16 -12.98 3.44 -43.53
C TYR A 16 -14.43 3.50 -43.11
N SER A 17 -15.29 3.07 -44.01
CA SER A 17 -16.71 2.82 -43.80
C SER A 17 -16.90 1.56 -42.94
N PHE A 18 -17.56 1.67 -41.79
CA PHE A 18 -18.05 0.53 -41.04
C PHE A 18 -19.52 0.27 -41.45
N ASP A 19 -19.72 -0.84 -42.15
CA ASP A 19 -21.05 -1.41 -42.37
C ASP A 19 -21.60 -1.96 -41.06
N THR A 20 -22.69 -1.38 -40.60
CA THR A 20 -23.53 -1.90 -39.53
C THR A 20 -24.64 -2.75 -40.16
N ASP A 21 -24.46 -4.07 -40.11
CA ASP A 21 -25.59 -4.99 -40.30
C ASP A 21 -25.43 -6.18 -39.35
N TRP A 22 -26.12 -6.14 -38.22
CA TRP A 22 -26.33 -7.29 -37.34
C TRP A 22 -27.80 -7.35 -36.95
N SER A 23 -28.55 -8.16 -37.68
CA SER A 23 -29.90 -8.58 -37.31
C SER A 23 -29.81 -9.73 -36.30
N ALA A 24 -30.38 -9.53 -35.12
CA ALA A 24 -30.53 -10.58 -34.11
C ALA A 24 -31.67 -11.56 -34.51
N PRO A 25 -31.51 -12.86 -34.23
CA PRO A 25 -32.66 -13.77 -34.31
C PRO A 25 -33.44 -13.81 -33.00
N ASP A 26 -34.75 -13.68 -33.11
CA ASP A 26 -35.76 -13.93 -32.08
C ASP A 26 -35.61 -15.32 -31.44
N ALA A 27 -35.57 -15.38 -30.12
CA ALA A 27 -35.86 -16.58 -29.37
C ALA A 27 -36.59 -16.24 -28.07
N SER A 28 -37.83 -16.68 -28.01
CA SER A 28 -38.73 -16.65 -26.86
C SER A 28 -38.19 -17.52 -25.71
N PRO A 29 -38.47 -17.20 -24.44
CA PRO A 29 -37.92 -17.93 -23.29
C PRO A 29 -38.70 -19.23 -23.02
N PRO A 30 -38.06 -20.31 -22.61
CA PRO A 30 -38.73 -21.43 -22.00
C PRO A 30 -38.79 -21.31 -20.46
N ASP A 31 -39.78 -21.96 -19.92
CA ASP A 31 -40.29 -21.98 -18.58
C ASP A 31 -39.29 -22.16 -17.42
N SER A 32 -39.69 -21.53 -16.33
CA SER A 32 -39.12 -21.63 -15.00
C SER A 32 -38.99 -23.06 -14.49
N ALA A 33 -37.75 -23.57 -14.45
CA ALA A 33 -37.39 -24.74 -13.65
C ALA A 33 -36.32 -24.30 -12.66
N SER A 34 -36.67 -24.44 -11.37
CA SER A 34 -35.82 -24.31 -10.21
C SER A 34 -34.48 -25.03 -10.42
N LEU A 35 -33.38 -24.28 -10.52
CA LEU A 35 -32.03 -24.82 -10.48
C LEU A 35 -31.38 -24.37 -9.20
N ALA A 36 -31.15 -25.37 -8.32
CA ALA A 36 -30.30 -25.26 -7.15
C ALA A 36 -28.90 -24.79 -7.56
N GLU A 37 -28.35 -23.81 -6.82
CA GLU A 37 -26.97 -23.38 -7.00
C GLU A 37 -26.00 -24.56 -6.86
N PRO A 38 -25.04 -24.73 -7.78
CA PRO A 38 -23.98 -25.69 -7.60
C PRO A 38 -23.02 -25.17 -6.51
N PRO A 39 -22.52 -26.04 -5.63
CA PRO A 39 -21.51 -25.68 -4.63
C PRO A 39 -20.21 -25.27 -5.34
N PRO A 40 -19.39 -24.39 -4.73
CA PRO A 40 -18.13 -23.95 -5.32
C PRO A 40 -17.18 -25.13 -5.52
N PRO A 41 -16.38 -25.14 -6.59
CA PRO A 41 -15.48 -26.24 -6.85
C PRO A 41 -14.39 -26.28 -5.78
N THR A 42 -14.48 -27.29 -4.91
CA THR A 42 -13.35 -27.71 -4.09
C THR A 42 -12.30 -28.30 -5.02
N MET A 43 -11.23 -27.57 -5.28
CA MET A 43 -10.04 -28.11 -5.91
C MET A 43 -9.40 -29.13 -4.95
N ARG A 44 -9.88 -30.37 -5.01
CA ARG A 44 -9.12 -31.51 -4.50
C ARG A 44 -7.94 -31.70 -5.45
N THR A 45 -6.77 -31.24 -5.04
CA THR A 45 -5.49 -31.58 -5.63
C THR A 45 -5.31 -33.10 -5.56
N THR A 46 -5.64 -33.77 -6.64
CA THR A 46 -5.13 -35.12 -6.89
C THR A 46 -3.64 -34.98 -7.21
N LEU A 47 -2.82 -35.14 -6.19
CA LEU A 47 -1.38 -35.41 -6.32
C LEU A 47 -1.21 -36.74 -7.03
N ARG A 48 -1.18 -36.75 -8.36
CA ARG A 48 -0.57 -37.84 -9.11
C ARG A 48 0.93 -37.74 -8.89
N ARG A 49 1.44 -38.68 -8.11
CA ARG A 49 2.86 -39.01 -8.01
C ARG A 49 3.35 -39.42 -9.38
N ALA A 50 3.89 -38.50 -10.15
CA ALA A 50 4.75 -38.81 -11.27
C ALA A 50 6.18 -38.76 -10.74
N ALA A 51 6.75 -39.94 -10.54
CA ALA A 51 8.19 -40.08 -10.39
C ALA A 51 8.83 -39.69 -11.72
N PHE A 52 9.43 -38.51 -11.77
CA PHE A 52 10.31 -38.11 -12.87
C PHE A 52 11.74 -38.15 -12.39
N GLY A 53 12.48 -38.99 -13.12
CA GLY A 53 13.90 -39.22 -12.91
C GLY A 53 14.70 -37.91 -13.03
N MET A 54 15.67 -37.77 -12.14
CA MET A 54 16.72 -36.78 -12.17
C MET A 54 17.49 -36.87 -13.48
N VAL A 55 17.39 -35.88 -14.34
CA VAL A 55 18.44 -35.55 -15.29
C VAL A 55 19.13 -34.29 -14.75
N ALA A 56 20.24 -34.52 -14.07
CA ALA A 56 21.17 -33.48 -13.67
C ALA A 56 21.85 -32.92 -14.92
N GLY A 57 21.38 -31.77 -15.40
CA GLY A 57 22.11 -30.93 -16.34
C GLY A 57 23.20 -30.18 -15.59
N ALA A 58 24.38 -30.76 -15.50
CA ALA A 58 25.57 -30.08 -15.01
C ALA A 58 25.99 -29.01 -16.02
N VAL A 59 25.83 -27.73 -15.69
CA VAL A 59 26.59 -26.66 -16.33
C VAL A 59 27.99 -26.73 -15.76
N LEU A 60 28.91 -27.28 -16.57
CA LEU A 60 30.34 -27.26 -16.31
C LEU A 60 30.84 -25.82 -16.30
N VAL A 61 31.01 -25.23 -15.14
CA VAL A 61 31.93 -24.13 -14.93
C VAL A 61 33.33 -24.76 -14.86
N THR A 62 34.09 -24.72 -15.96
CA THR A 62 35.50 -25.06 -15.97
C THR A 62 36.29 -24.01 -15.18
N GLY A 63 36.31 -24.16 -13.87
CA GLY A 63 37.33 -23.56 -13.01
C GLY A 63 38.47 -24.57 -12.89
N ALA A 64 39.70 -24.16 -13.20
CA ALA A 64 40.89 -24.96 -13.04
C ALA A 64 40.97 -25.55 -11.64
N VAL A 65 40.84 -26.86 -11.52
CA VAL A 65 41.09 -27.62 -10.31
C VAL A 65 42.62 -27.74 -10.20
N VAL A 66 43.22 -26.91 -9.36
CA VAL A 66 44.54 -27.21 -8.82
C VAL A 66 44.37 -28.34 -7.83
N ALA A 67 44.92 -29.51 -8.16
CA ALA A 67 44.95 -30.64 -7.26
C ALA A 67 45.79 -30.29 -6.02
N VAL A 68 45.13 -30.11 -4.88
CA VAL A 68 45.78 -30.05 -3.55
C VAL A 68 45.66 -31.46 -2.96
N PRO A 69 46.72 -32.01 -2.33
CA PRO A 69 46.69 -33.34 -1.77
C PRO A 69 45.64 -33.47 -0.65
N ASP A 70 44.96 -34.61 -0.64
CA ASP A 70 43.98 -35.05 0.36
C ASP A 70 44.65 -35.21 1.73
N ASP A 71 44.44 -34.25 2.63
CA ASP A 71 44.54 -34.41 4.05
C ASP A 71 43.75 -33.30 4.75
N ASP A 72 42.42 -33.45 4.82
CA ASP A 72 41.54 -32.89 5.86
C ASP A 72 40.07 -33.25 5.53
N LYS A 73 39.64 -34.40 6.03
CA LYS A 73 38.24 -34.91 5.80
C LYS A 73 37.17 -34.21 6.62
N ASP A 74 37.50 -33.18 7.40
CA ASP A 74 36.56 -32.48 8.30
C ASP A 74 36.49 -30.93 8.08
N ALA A 75 37.10 -30.38 7.06
CA ALA A 75 36.97 -28.95 6.79
C ALA A 75 35.60 -28.66 6.16
N ALA A 76 34.76 -27.89 6.88
CA ALA A 76 33.53 -27.35 6.30
C ALA A 76 33.85 -26.58 5.00
N PRO A 77 33.03 -26.71 3.94
CA PRO A 77 33.29 -26.03 2.69
C PRO A 77 33.42 -24.51 2.93
N PRO A 78 34.40 -23.84 2.25
CA PRO A 78 34.66 -22.43 2.50
C PRO A 78 33.39 -21.61 2.27
N VAL A 79 33.11 -20.71 3.22
CA VAL A 79 31.94 -19.82 3.13
C VAL A 79 32.05 -18.97 1.88
N ALA A 80 31.03 -19.02 1.02
CA ALA A 80 30.99 -18.24 -0.21
C ALA A 80 31.22 -16.74 0.04
N GLY A 81 32.12 -16.12 -0.72
CA GLY A 81 32.38 -14.69 -0.63
C GLY A 81 31.15 -13.83 -1.01
N PRO A 82 31.15 -12.52 -0.69
CA PRO A 82 29.98 -11.65 -0.90
C PRO A 82 29.55 -11.58 -2.36
N VAL A 83 30.48 -11.53 -3.31
CA VAL A 83 30.18 -11.54 -4.76
C VAL A 83 29.48 -12.84 -5.15
N SER A 84 29.98 -13.98 -4.70
CA SER A 84 29.40 -15.30 -4.98
C SER A 84 28.00 -15.43 -4.34
N ARG A 85 27.81 -14.92 -3.13
CA ARG A 85 26.48 -14.89 -2.49
C ARG A 85 25.48 -14.04 -3.27
N ALA A 86 25.89 -12.84 -3.71
CA ALA A 86 25.02 -11.98 -4.54
C ALA A 86 24.66 -12.64 -5.87
N MET A 87 25.61 -13.24 -6.55
CA MET A 87 25.39 -13.99 -7.81
C MET A 87 24.44 -15.17 -7.60
N SER A 88 24.66 -15.96 -6.55
CA SER A 88 23.81 -17.09 -6.22
C SER A 88 22.38 -16.66 -5.84
N ALA A 89 22.22 -15.58 -5.08
CA ALA A 89 20.92 -15.01 -4.75
C ALA A 89 20.18 -14.57 -6.02
N THR A 90 20.85 -13.82 -6.90
CA THR A 90 20.28 -13.39 -8.18
C THR A 90 19.88 -14.59 -9.05
N ALA A 91 20.73 -15.61 -9.16
CA ALA A 91 20.44 -16.83 -9.92
C ALA A 91 19.29 -17.64 -9.30
N ALA A 92 19.06 -17.54 -8.01
CA ALA A 92 17.94 -18.17 -7.32
C ALA A 92 16.65 -17.34 -7.38
N GLY A 93 16.69 -16.08 -7.79
CA GLY A 93 15.57 -15.13 -7.67
C GLY A 93 15.32 -14.68 -6.25
N SER A 94 16.30 -14.83 -5.38
CA SER A 94 16.24 -14.56 -3.95
C SER A 94 16.83 -13.19 -3.63
N PRO A 95 16.41 -12.55 -2.52
CA PRO A 95 16.97 -11.26 -2.13
C PRO A 95 18.44 -11.39 -1.70
N ALA A 96 19.31 -10.51 -2.23
CA ALA A 96 20.69 -10.35 -1.78
C ALA A 96 20.80 -9.23 -0.72
N THR A 97 21.80 -9.26 0.16
CA THR A 97 22.04 -8.15 1.09
C THR A 97 22.63 -6.94 0.37
N LEU A 98 22.45 -5.73 0.89
CA LEU A 98 23.04 -4.52 0.30
C LEU A 98 24.57 -4.60 0.28
N ALA A 99 25.20 -5.20 1.29
CA ALA A 99 26.64 -5.40 1.35
C ALA A 99 27.14 -6.34 0.24
N ASP A 100 26.45 -7.46 0.01
CA ASP A 100 26.80 -8.39 -1.05
C ASP A 100 26.60 -7.76 -2.46
N LEU A 101 25.53 -6.97 -2.63
CA LEU A 101 25.29 -6.21 -3.87
C LEU A 101 26.37 -5.16 -4.11
N THR A 102 26.81 -4.45 -3.07
CA THR A 102 27.90 -3.47 -3.17
C THR A 102 29.20 -4.14 -3.61
N ALA A 103 29.50 -5.30 -3.06
CA ALA A 103 30.67 -6.08 -3.46
C ALA A 103 30.56 -6.55 -4.94
N LEU A 104 29.39 -7.04 -5.36
CA LEU A 104 29.14 -7.45 -6.75
C LEU A 104 29.26 -6.26 -7.71
N ILE A 105 28.72 -5.11 -7.36
CA ILE A 105 28.84 -3.88 -8.15
C ILE A 105 30.31 -3.51 -8.35
N GLY A 106 31.09 -3.47 -7.26
CA GLY A 106 32.53 -3.13 -7.32
C GLY A 106 33.32 -4.12 -8.16
N ASP A 107 33.03 -5.41 -8.05
CA ASP A 107 33.66 -6.46 -8.87
C ASP A 107 33.32 -6.29 -10.36
N ARG A 108 32.03 -6.15 -10.68
CA ARG A 108 31.62 -6.00 -12.08
C ARG A 108 32.08 -4.69 -12.71
N GLN A 109 32.13 -3.57 -11.97
CA GLN A 109 32.69 -2.31 -12.43
C GLN A 109 34.16 -2.47 -12.88
N LYS A 110 34.98 -3.15 -12.06
CA LYS A 110 36.37 -3.42 -12.41
C LYS A 110 36.48 -4.31 -13.65
N TRP A 111 35.65 -5.35 -13.70
CA TRP A 111 35.64 -6.29 -14.81
C TRP A 111 35.29 -5.62 -16.14
N VAL A 112 34.18 -4.88 -16.24
CA VAL A 112 33.74 -4.22 -17.48
C VAL A 112 34.68 -3.08 -17.89
N GLY A 113 35.43 -2.52 -16.94
CA GLY A 113 36.51 -1.54 -17.24
C GLY A 113 37.63 -2.13 -18.08
N THR A 114 37.94 -3.41 -17.89
CA THR A 114 38.96 -4.15 -18.66
C THR A 114 38.38 -5.00 -19.80
N HIS A 115 37.06 -5.31 -19.72
CA HIS A 115 36.35 -6.13 -20.70
C HIS A 115 35.06 -5.40 -21.20
N PRO A 116 35.19 -4.26 -21.90
CA PRO A 116 34.05 -3.42 -22.27
C PRO A 116 33.10 -4.05 -23.29
N SER A 117 33.50 -5.15 -23.92
CA SER A 117 32.70 -5.95 -24.85
C SER A 117 31.95 -7.11 -24.21
N ASP A 118 32.02 -7.28 -22.87
CA ASP A 118 31.29 -8.32 -22.14
C ASP A 118 29.87 -7.84 -21.82
N ALA A 119 28.95 -8.13 -22.76
CA ALA A 119 27.54 -7.75 -22.63
C ALA A 119 26.86 -8.35 -21.38
N ASP A 120 27.23 -9.58 -20.97
CA ASP A 120 26.62 -10.27 -19.86
C ASP A 120 27.01 -9.62 -18.51
N SER A 121 28.30 -9.25 -18.36
CA SER A 121 28.75 -8.51 -17.18
C SER A 121 28.12 -7.11 -17.07
N TRP A 122 27.88 -6.42 -18.20
CA TRP A 122 27.11 -5.17 -18.19
C TRP A 122 25.66 -5.36 -17.71
N ALA A 123 24.98 -6.45 -18.15
CA ALA A 123 23.63 -6.77 -17.70
C ALA A 123 23.58 -7.09 -16.21
N VAL A 124 24.55 -7.87 -15.71
CA VAL A 124 24.68 -8.18 -14.27
C VAL A 124 24.90 -6.92 -13.45
N LEU A 125 25.81 -6.03 -13.89
CA LEU A 125 26.09 -4.76 -13.24
C LEU A 125 24.83 -3.88 -13.16
N GLY A 126 24.10 -3.76 -14.28
CA GLY A 126 22.86 -2.99 -14.33
C GLY A 126 21.78 -3.54 -13.40
N SER A 127 21.58 -4.85 -13.39
CA SER A 127 20.61 -5.51 -12.50
C SER A 127 20.99 -5.37 -11.01
N ALA A 128 22.30 -5.44 -10.70
CA ALA A 128 22.81 -5.22 -9.35
C ALA A 128 22.55 -3.77 -8.88
N TYR A 129 22.70 -2.77 -9.77
CA TYR A 129 22.33 -1.39 -9.47
C TYR A 129 20.82 -1.22 -9.20
N VAL A 130 19.95 -1.86 -10.01
CA VAL A 130 18.48 -1.80 -9.74
C VAL A 130 18.17 -2.31 -8.35
N GLU A 131 18.68 -3.48 -7.99
CA GLU A 131 18.40 -4.09 -6.69
C GLU A 131 19.02 -3.30 -5.52
N ALA A 132 20.23 -2.76 -5.69
CA ALA A 132 20.85 -1.89 -4.70
C ALA A 132 20.03 -0.60 -4.48
N GLY A 133 19.54 0.02 -5.56
CA GLY A 133 18.66 1.19 -5.49
C GLY A 133 17.34 0.91 -4.75
N ARG A 134 16.72 -0.24 -5.03
CA ARG A 134 15.50 -0.68 -4.32
C ARG A 134 15.73 -0.89 -2.84
N ARG A 135 16.88 -1.49 -2.47
CA ARG A 135 17.23 -1.79 -1.08
C ARG A 135 17.61 -0.57 -0.28
N ALA A 136 18.42 0.31 -0.87
CA ALA A 136 18.86 1.55 -0.24
C ALA A 136 17.79 2.66 -0.27
N ALA A 137 16.71 2.49 -1.04
CA ALA A 137 15.79 3.56 -1.42
C ALA A 137 16.52 4.79 -2.00
N ASP A 138 17.56 4.51 -2.81
CA ASP A 138 18.36 5.55 -3.45
C ASP A 138 18.20 5.50 -4.97
N PRO A 139 17.41 6.42 -5.56
CA PRO A 139 17.17 6.46 -6.99
C PRO A 139 18.40 6.84 -7.83
N ALA A 140 19.51 7.29 -7.21
CA ALA A 140 20.75 7.56 -7.94
C ALA A 140 21.34 6.31 -8.60
N TYR A 141 21.06 5.13 -8.05
CA TYR A 141 21.44 3.86 -8.67
C TYR A 141 20.73 3.60 -10.00
N TYR A 142 19.51 4.09 -10.19
CA TYR A 142 18.72 3.80 -11.40
C TYR A 142 19.29 4.41 -12.68
N THR A 143 19.91 5.59 -12.58
CA THR A 143 20.62 6.18 -13.71
C THR A 143 21.81 5.31 -14.15
N ARG A 144 22.59 4.80 -13.19
CA ARG A 144 23.72 3.89 -13.45
C ARG A 144 23.25 2.55 -13.99
N ALA A 145 22.13 2.03 -13.46
CA ALA A 145 21.51 0.81 -13.95
C ALA A 145 21.13 0.93 -15.43
N GLU A 146 20.46 2.03 -15.78
CA GLU A 146 20.06 2.29 -17.17
C GLU A 146 21.23 2.34 -18.12
N GLN A 147 22.29 3.05 -17.74
CA GLN A 147 23.52 3.15 -18.54
C GLN A 147 24.15 1.77 -18.77
N ALA A 148 24.28 0.96 -17.70
CA ALA A 148 24.87 -0.37 -17.81
C ALA A 148 24.02 -1.32 -18.65
N LEU A 149 22.68 -1.32 -18.47
CA LEU A 149 21.77 -2.16 -19.24
C LEU A 149 21.73 -1.78 -20.72
N LYS A 150 21.69 -0.49 -21.03
CA LYS A 150 21.79 0.00 -22.42
C LYS A 150 23.13 -0.38 -23.04
N ARG A 151 24.24 -0.22 -22.30
CA ARG A 151 25.57 -0.63 -22.79
C ARG A 151 25.62 -2.13 -23.10
N SER A 152 25.00 -2.98 -22.30
CA SER A 152 24.85 -4.41 -22.61
C SER A 152 24.19 -4.65 -23.97
N LEU A 153 23.13 -3.90 -24.28
CA LEU A 153 22.40 -4.01 -25.56
C LEU A 153 23.20 -3.40 -26.74
N ASP A 154 23.97 -2.34 -26.51
CA ASP A 154 24.85 -1.77 -27.53
C ASP A 154 25.96 -2.75 -27.95
N VAL A 155 26.48 -3.49 -26.96
CA VAL A 155 27.53 -4.52 -27.22
C VAL A 155 26.95 -5.74 -27.93
N ARG A 156 25.69 -6.12 -27.63
CA ARG A 156 24.99 -7.24 -28.27
C ARG A 156 23.62 -6.77 -28.77
N PRO A 157 23.60 -6.12 -29.97
CA PRO A 157 22.36 -5.52 -30.48
C PRO A 157 21.43 -6.52 -31.16
N GLY A 158 20.22 -6.03 -31.50
CA GLY A 158 19.26 -6.73 -32.34
C GLY A 158 18.57 -7.91 -31.70
N GLU A 159 18.13 -8.87 -32.50
CA GLU A 159 17.36 -10.03 -32.06
C GLU A 159 18.16 -11.00 -31.17
N SER A 160 19.48 -11.02 -31.33
CA SER A 160 20.43 -11.74 -30.47
C SER A 160 20.72 -10.99 -29.16
N GLY A 161 20.05 -9.86 -28.91
CA GLY A 161 20.28 -9.00 -27.75
C GLY A 161 20.28 -9.76 -26.41
N ASN A 162 20.95 -9.18 -25.42
CA ASN A 162 21.10 -9.81 -24.12
C ASN A 162 19.75 -9.88 -23.37
N THR A 163 19.18 -11.07 -23.25
CA THR A 163 17.93 -11.32 -22.52
C THR A 163 17.99 -10.80 -21.08
N ALA A 164 19.13 -10.98 -20.40
CA ALA A 164 19.31 -10.48 -19.04
C ALA A 164 19.22 -8.94 -18.97
N ALA A 165 19.71 -8.23 -19.99
CA ALA A 165 19.57 -6.78 -20.06
C ALA A 165 18.12 -6.34 -20.26
N TRP A 166 17.31 -7.04 -21.07
CA TRP A 166 15.88 -6.76 -21.21
C TRP A 166 15.12 -7.00 -19.92
N VAL A 167 15.39 -8.10 -19.22
CA VAL A 167 14.83 -8.37 -17.88
C VAL A 167 15.25 -7.28 -16.89
N GLY A 168 16.52 -6.86 -16.91
CA GLY A 168 17.02 -5.75 -16.11
C GLY A 168 16.31 -4.43 -16.38
N LEU A 169 16.03 -4.12 -17.67
CA LEU A 169 15.25 -2.93 -18.05
C LEU A 169 13.80 -3.00 -17.60
N ALA A 170 13.17 -4.18 -17.64
CA ALA A 170 11.84 -4.37 -17.06
C ALA A 170 11.86 -4.15 -15.54
N SER A 171 12.88 -4.67 -14.85
CA SER A 171 13.07 -4.46 -13.41
C SER A 171 13.31 -2.98 -13.07
N LEU A 172 14.11 -2.28 -13.87
CA LEU A 172 14.35 -0.84 -13.70
C LEU A 172 13.07 -0.02 -13.89
N ALA A 173 12.29 -0.33 -14.92
CA ALA A 173 11.02 0.34 -15.18
C ALA A 173 10.02 0.11 -14.01
N ASN A 174 9.92 -1.11 -13.49
CA ASN A 174 9.13 -1.39 -12.28
C ASN A 174 9.64 -0.60 -11.06
N ALA A 175 10.97 -0.50 -10.89
CA ALA A 175 11.56 0.26 -9.78
C ALA A 175 11.28 1.77 -9.90
N ARG A 176 11.11 2.27 -11.12
CA ARG A 176 10.68 3.64 -11.43
C ARG A 176 9.15 3.81 -11.47
N ARG A 177 8.38 2.73 -11.26
CA ARG A 177 6.91 2.67 -11.37
C ARG A 177 6.39 2.97 -12.79
N ASP A 178 7.22 2.85 -13.82
CA ASP A 178 6.84 2.88 -15.22
C ASP A 178 6.39 1.47 -15.66
N PHE A 179 5.19 1.11 -15.23
CA PHE A 179 4.65 -0.24 -15.44
C PHE A 179 4.35 -0.53 -16.92
N VAL A 180 4.07 0.50 -17.71
CA VAL A 180 3.84 0.37 -19.16
C VAL A 180 5.13 -0.08 -19.86
N THR A 181 6.24 0.59 -19.57
CA THR A 181 7.56 0.21 -20.10
C THR A 181 8.03 -1.14 -19.54
N ALA A 182 7.78 -1.42 -18.25
CA ALA A 182 8.09 -2.71 -17.66
C ALA A 182 7.36 -3.87 -18.35
N LYS A 183 6.06 -3.72 -18.60
CA LYS A 183 5.25 -4.66 -19.39
C LYS A 183 5.83 -4.87 -20.78
N LYS A 184 6.16 -3.78 -21.51
CA LYS A 184 6.72 -3.85 -22.87
C LYS A 184 7.99 -4.69 -22.93
N TRP A 185 8.96 -4.43 -22.05
CA TRP A 185 10.19 -5.21 -21.98
C TRP A 185 9.94 -6.65 -21.56
N GLY A 186 9.12 -6.86 -20.54
CA GLY A 186 8.78 -8.20 -20.07
C GLY A 186 8.09 -9.05 -21.12
N GLU A 187 7.11 -8.51 -21.84
CA GLU A 187 6.40 -9.23 -22.91
C GLU A 187 7.31 -9.51 -24.11
N THR A 188 8.25 -8.62 -24.42
CA THR A 188 9.29 -8.88 -25.44
C THR A 188 10.13 -10.11 -25.09
N VAL A 189 10.56 -10.24 -23.83
CA VAL A 189 11.29 -11.44 -23.36
C VAL A 189 10.40 -12.66 -23.40
N ARG A 190 9.16 -12.58 -22.87
CA ARG A 190 8.21 -13.69 -22.83
C ARG A 190 7.92 -14.25 -24.23
N ALA A 191 7.72 -13.37 -25.21
CA ALA A 191 7.44 -13.78 -26.59
C ALA A 191 8.62 -14.53 -27.23
N ARG A 192 9.85 -14.09 -26.96
CA ARG A 192 11.07 -14.69 -27.54
C ARG A 192 11.56 -15.92 -26.78
N ARG A 193 11.41 -15.90 -25.44
CA ARG A 193 11.92 -16.93 -24.53
C ARG A 193 10.87 -17.28 -23.46
N PRO A 194 9.80 -17.99 -23.80
CA PRO A 194 8.67 -18.25 -22.88
C PRO A 194 9.02 -19.13 -21.67
N LYS A 195 10.21 -19.75 -21.67
CA LYS A 195 10.74 -20.52 -20.53
C LYS A 195 11.71 -19.74 -19.65
N GLU A 196 11.98 -18.46 -19.99
CA GLU A 196 12.84 -17.60 -19.19
C GLU A 196 12.08 -17.17 -17.92
N TRP A 197 12.30 -17.88 -16.83
CA TRP A 197 11.55 -17.67 -15.59
C TRP A 197 11.80 -16.29 -14.95
N THR A 198 12.97 -15.67 -15.18
CA THR A 198 13.38 -14.40 -14.56
C THR A 198 12.51 -13.21 -14.99
N VAL A 199 11.80 -13.34 -16.09
CA VAL A 199 10.91 -12.30 -16.60
C VAL A 199 9.57 -12.25 -15.88
N TYR A 200 9.08 -13.37 -15.36
CA TYR A 200 7.74 -13.45 -14.79
C TYR A 200 7.55 -12.59 -13.53
N PRO A 201 8.49 -12.54 -12.58
CA PRO A 201 8.40 -11.57 -11.47
C PRO A 201 8.23 -10.12 -11.95
N GLN A 202 8.93 -9.74 -13.04
CA GLN A 202 8.83 -8.39 -13.60
C GLN A 202 7.47 -8.14 -14.26
N LEU A 203 6.92 -9.13 -14.94
CA LEU A 203 5.58 -9.06 -15.54
C LEU A 203 4.49 -9.02 -14.48
N ILE A 204 4.62 -9.80 -13.40
CA ILE A 204 3.68 -9.76 -12.27
C ILE A 204 3.62 -8.35 -11.67
N ASP A 205 4.77 -7.73 -11.39
CA ASP A 205 4.85 -6.38 -10.85
C ASP A 205 4.23 -5.36 -11.81
N ALA A 206 4.53 -5.46 -13.11
CA ALA A 206 3.99 -4.57 -14.13
C ALA A 206 2.46 -4.71 -14.29
N TYR A 207 1.94 -5.93 -14.35
CA TYR A 207 0.50 -6.18 -14.48
C TYR A 207 -0.26 -5.71 -13.23
N ASN A 208 0.28 -5.95 -12.03
CA ASN A 208 -0.31 -5.45 -10.79
C ASN A 208 -0.35 -3.93 -10.74
N GLY A 209 0.73 -3.25 -11.15
CA GLY A 209 0.76 -1.78 -11.25
C GLY A 209 -0.24 -1.22 -12.25
N LEU A 210 -0.51 -1.96 -13.34
CA LEU A 210 -1.51 -1.61 -14.36
C LEU A 210 -2.94 -2.05 -13.99
N GLY A 211 -3.14 -2.82 -12.93
CA GLY A 211 -4.44 -3.38 -12.56
C GLY A 211 -4.90 -4.53 -13.46
N ASP A 212 -4.00 -5.11 -14.28
CA ASP A 212 -4.27 -6.28 -15.13
C ASP A 212 -4.14 -7.57 -14.31
N GLN A 213 -5.10 -7.79 -13.41
CA GLN A 213 -5.10 -8.95 -12.52
C GLN A 213 -5.09 -10.28 -13.25
N LYS A 214 -5.79 -10.38 -14.39
CA LYS A 214 -5.85 -11.62 -15.18
C LYS A 214 -4.47 -12.03 -15.69
N SER A 215 -3.75 -11.09 -16.27
CA SER A 215 -2.38 -11.33 -16.76
C SER A 215 -1.40 -11.59 -15.61
N ALA A 216 -1.58 -10.90 -14.47
CA ALA A 216 -0.76 -11.13 -13.27
C ALA A 216 -0.90 -12.57 -12.76
N ILE A 217 -2.13 -13.09 -12.67
CA ILE A 217 -2.41 -14.47 -12.24
C ILE A 217 -1.74 -15.48 -13.18
N THR A 218 -1.97 -15.33 -14.48
CA THR A 218 -1.36 -16.20 -15.50
C THR A 218 0.18 -16.19 -15.40
N ALA A 219 0.75 -15.02 -15.10
CA ALA A 219 2.19 -14.88 -14.91
C ALA A 219 2.68 -15.56 -13.63
N VAL A 220 1.93 -15.51 -12.52
CA VAL A 220 2.24 -16.24 -11.27
C VAL A 220 2.18 -17.75 -11.48
N GLU A 221 1.13 -18.25 -12.13
CA GLU A 221 0.98 -19.66 -12.44
C GLU A 221 2.17 -20.16 -13.28
N ARG A 222 2.51 -19.42 -14.33
CA ARG A 222 3.63 -19.76 -15.20
C ARG A 222 4.98 -19.69 -14.47
N PHE A 223 5.15 -18.70 -13.59
CA PHE A 223 6.35 -18.62 -12.74
C PHE A 223 6.49 -19.85 -11.85
N THR A 224 5.41 -20.26 -11.21
CA THR A 224 5.38 -21.42 -10.31
C THR A 224 5.69 -22.73 -11.05
N GLU A 225 5.18 -22.89 -12.28
CA GLU A 225 5.50 -24.04 -13.13
C GLU A 225 6.99 -24.09 -13.53
N LEU A 226 7.56 -22.95 -13.91
CA LEU A 226 8.94 -22.88 -14.39
C LEU A 226 9.98 -22.94 -13.26
N ARG A 227 9.63 -22.41 -12.10
CA ARG A 227 10.55 -22.24 -10.98
C ARG A 227 9.84 -22.44 -9.64
N ALA A 228 9.52 -23.68 -9.30
CA ALA A 228 8.99 -24.01 -7.97
C ALA A 228 10.03 -23.66 -6.88
N GLY A 229 9.67 -22.82 -5.92
CA GLY A 229 10.54 -22.42 -4.81
C GLY A 229 10.04 -21.19 -4.05
N VAL A 230 10.86 -20.73 -3.11
CA VAL A 230 10.50 -19.61 -2.21
C VAL A 230 10.04 -18.34 -2.94
N PRO A 231 10.72 -17.88 -4.02
CA PRO A 231 10.29 -16.68 -4.73
C PRO A 231 8.90 -16.83 -5.38
N ALA A 232 8.62 -17.99 -5.99
CA ALA A 232 7.32 -18.24 -6.64
C ALA A 232 6.20 -18.39 -5.61
N LEU A 233 6.45 -19.12 -4.49
CA LEU A 233 5.50 -19.21 -3.38
C LEU A 233 5.19 -17.82 -2.78
N GLY A 234 6.20 -16.96 -2.67
CA GLY A 234 6.00 -15.58 -2.23
C GLY A 234 5.03 -14.81 -3.12
N ARG A 235 5.18 -14.91 -4.44
CA ARG A 235 4.27 -14.25 -5.41
C ARG A 235 2.88 -14.89 -5.43
N ALA A 236 2.79 -16.20 -5.25
CA ALA A 236 1.50 -16.88 -5.13
C ALA A 236 0.75 -16.45 -3.85
N ALA A 237 1.45 -16.31 -2.72
CA ALA A 237 0.85 -15.82 -1.49
C ALA A 237 0.32 -14.37 -1.64
N GLU A 238 1.06 -13.49 -2.32
CA GLU A 238 0.61 -12.13 -2.66
C GLU A 238 -0.64 -12.16 -3.54
N MET A 239 -0.66 -12.99 -4.57
CA MET A 239 -1.82 -13.15 -5.45
C MET A 239 -3.06 -13.64 -4.68
N TYR A 240 -2.91 -14.62 -3.79
CA TYR A 240 -4.03 -15.11 -2.96
C TYR A 240 -4.54 -14.02 -2.00
N ARG A 241 -3.62 -13.27 -1.38
CA ARG A 241 -3.96 -12.12 -0.53
C ARG A 241 -4.80 -11.08 -1.29
N ASP A 242 -4.35 -10.68 -2.48
CA ASP A 242 -5.00 -9.66 -3.29
C ASP A 242 -6.39 -10.09 -3.79
N ARG A 243 -6.68 -11.38 -3.75
CA ARG A 243 -8.00 -11.97 -4.02
C ARG A 243 -8.87 -12.19 -2.78
N GLY A 244 -8.36 -11.87 -1.61
CA GLY A 244 -9.07 -12.12 -0.35
C GLY A 244 -9.07 -13.59 0.08
N TRP A 245 -8.27 -14.46 -0.57
CA TRP A 245 -8.12 -15.88 -0.20
C TRP A 245 -7.08 -16.00 0.91
N ARG A 246 -7.51 -15.62 2.11
CA ARG A 246 -6.62 -15.40 3.26
C ARG A 246 -5.94 -16.67 3.75
N GLU A 247 -6.67 -17.78 3.76
CA GLU A 247 -6.17 -19.08 4.20
C GLU A 247 -5.10 -19.60 3.24
N ASP A 248 -5.35 -19.53 1.94
CA ASP A 248 -4.39 -19.91 0.91
C ASP A 248 -3.14 -19.03 0.93
N ALA A 249 -3.33 -17.72 1.11
CA ALA A 249 -2.23 -16.77 1.25
C ALA A 249 -1.35 -17.11 2.46
N LEU A 250 -1.96 -17.38 3.62
CA LEU A 250 -1.25 -17.75 4.84
C LEU A 250 -0.53 -19.09 4.71
N ALA A 251 -1.20 -20.13 4.23
CA ALA A 251 -0.62 -21.46 4.05
C ALA A 251 0.57 -21.42 3.08
N THR A 252 0.43 -20.68 1.97
CA THR A 252 1.49 -20.54 0.95
C THR A 252 2.67 -19.72 1.48
N ALA A 253 2.43 -18.64 2.22
CA ALA A 253 3.49 -17.84 2.86
C ALA A 253 4.23 -18.66 3.94
N GLN A 254 3.52 -19.50 4.70
CA GLN A 254 4.12 -20.39 5.70
C GLN A 254 4.99 -21.46 5.03
N ASP A 255 4.53 -22.06 3.92
CA ASP A 255 5.32 -23.02 3.14
C ASP A 255 6.60 -22.35 2.59
N ALA A 256 6.49 -21.11 2.06
CA ALA A 256 7.65 -20.33 1.64
C ALA A 256 8.65 -20.12 2.80
N ALA A 257 8.15 -19.73 3.98
CA ALA A 257 8.97 -19.51 5.16
C ALA A 257 9.68 -20.80 5.62
N ASN A 258 9.02 -21.96 5.54
CA ASN A 258 9.59 -23.24 5.92
C ASN A 258 10.68 -23.71 4.94
N ARG A 259 10.57 -23.35 3.66
CA ARG A 259 11.53 -23.71 2.61
C ARG A 259 12.68 -22.73 2.46
N ALA A 260 12.61 -21.55 3.09
CA ALA A 260 13.64 -20.54 3.02
C ALA A 260 14.99 -21.06 3.55
N LYS A 261 16.05 -20.93 2.74
CA LYS A 261 17.38 -21.48 3.01
C LYS A 261 18.37 -20.43 3.49
N THR A 262 18.16 -19.17 3.11
CA THR A 262 19.04 -18.07 3.49
C THR A 262 18.37 -17.16 4.52
N PRO A 263 19.15 -16.46 5.37
CA PRO A 263 18.61 -15.50 6.31
C PRO A 263 17.73 -14.43 5.63
N ALA A 264 18.14 -13.93 4.47
CA ALA A 264 17.39 -12.91 3.74
C ALA A 264 16.05 -13.43 3.21
N GLU A 265 16.01 -14.66 2.65
CA GLU A 265 14.75 -15.31 2.27
C GLU A 265 13.83 -15.52 3.46
N LYS A 266 14.39 -16.03 4.56
CA LYS A 266 13.62 -16.29 5.79
C LYS A 266 13.03 -15.01 6.36
N ALA A 267 13.82 -13.93 6.42
CA ALA A 267 13.35 -12.64 6.90
C ALA A 267 12.24 -12.08 6.00
N ALA A 268 12.37 -12.16 4.68
CA ALA A 268 11.35 -11.71 3.74
C ALA A 268 10.04 -12.51 3.87
N CYS A 269 10.12 -13.84 4.03
CA CYS A 269 8.94 -14.69 4.23
C CYS A 269 8.24 -14.39 5.57
N LEU A 270 9.00 -14.24 6.66
CA LEU A 270 8.46 -13.90 7.97
C LEU A 270 7.84 -12.48 7.97
N SER A 271 8.45 -11.53 7.25
CA SER A 271 7.87 -10.20 7.05
C SER A 271 6.49 -10.28 6.38
N ARG A 272 6.36 -11.10 5.33
CA ARG A 272 5.08 -11.32 4.64
C ARG A 272 4.02 -11.95 5.56
N LEU A 273 4.41 -12.90 6.42
CA LEU A 273 3.49 -13.43 7.44
C LEU A 273 3.04 -12.34 8.41
N GLY A 274 3.94 -11.41 8.77
CA GLY A 274 3.60 -10.23 9.55
C GLY A 274 2.60 -9.31 8.83
N ASP A 275 2.79 -9.07 7.52
CA ASP A 275 1.88 -8.27 6.71
C ASP A 275 0.47 -8.92 6.67
N LEU A 276 0.39 -10.24 6.46
CA LEU A 276 -0.88 -10.97 6.47
C LEU A 276 -1.58 -10.92 7.84
N ALA A 277 -0.83 -11.00 8.94
CA ALA A 277 -1.38 -10.86 10.28
C ALA A 277 -1.88 -9.42 10.53
N TRP A 278 -1.13 -8.42 10.08
CA TRP A 278 -1.55 -7.02 10.16
C TRP A 278 -2.87 -6.76 9.41
N GLU A 279 -2.98 -7.23 8.18
CA GLU A 279 -4.18 -7.06 7.34
C GLU A 279 -5.43 -7.75 7.93
N ARG A 280 -5.25 -8.82 8.72
CA ARG A 280 -6.33 -9.48 9.47
C ARG A 280 -6.69 -8.79 10.79
N GLY A 281 -6.01 -7.69 11.13
CA GLY A 281 -6.24 -7.00 12.40
C GLY A 281 -5.68 -7.74 13.62
N GLU A 282 -4.61 -8.51 13.44
CA GLU A 282 -3.91 -9.31 14.46
C GLU A 282 -2.55 -8.67 14.82
N PRO A 283 -2.52 -7.46 15.43
CA PRO A 283 -1.26 -6.73 15.61
C PRO A 283 -0.27 -7.44 16.54
N LYS A 284 -0.73 -8.27 17.50
CA LYS A 284 0.16 -9.06 18.37
C LYS A 284 0.90 -10.12 17.55
N GLU A 285 0.21 -10.82 16.67
CA GLU A 285 0.81 -11.81 15.77
C GLU A 285 1.73 -11.12 14.77
N ALA A 286 1.33 -9.98 14.20
CA ALA A 286 2.17 -9.19 13.31
C ALA A 286 3.50 -8.81 13.98
N VAL A 287 3.49 -8.31 15.23
CA VAL A 287 4.71 -8.01 16.01
C VAL A 287 5.57 -9.26 16.19
N ALA A 288 4.96 -10.42 16.45
CA ALA A 288 5.69 -11.68 16.63
C ALA A 288 6.41 -12.11 15.35
N GLN A 289 5.76 -12.05 14.20
CA GLN A 289 6.30 -12.44 12.90
C GLN A 289 7.40 -11.47 12.43
N TYR A 290 7.17 -10.15 12.51
CA TYR A 290 8.21 -9.16 12.22
C TYR A 290 9.39 -9.28 13.18
N GLY A 291 9.12 -9.53 14.46
CA GLY A 291 10.16 -9.79 15.47
C GLY A 291 10.99 -11.04 15.14
N ALA A 292 10.36 -12.09 14.62
CA ALA A 292 11.07 -13.28 14.12
C ALA A 292 11.95 -12.95 12.91
N ALA A 293 11.44 -12.16 11.95
CA ALA A 293 12.23 -11.70 10.82
C ALA A 293 13.46 -10.89 11.25
N LEU A 294 13.31 -10.00 12.24
CA LEU A 294 14.40 -9.18 12.76
C LEU A 294 15.42 -9.96 13.59
N ARG A 295 15.05 -11.11 14.18
CA ARG A 295 16.03 -12.03 14.81
C ARG A 295 16.92 -12.69 13.75
N VAL A 296 16.39 -12.96 12.56
CA VAL A 296 17.14 -13.56 11.45
C VAL A 296 17.99 -12.52 10.72
N GLU A 297 17.43 -11.34 10.45
CA GLU A 297 18.09 -10.21 9.79
C GLU A 297 17.79 -8.90 10.52
N LYS A 298 18.68 -8.51 11.45
CA LYS A 298 18.52 -7.37 12.37
C LYS A 298 18.22 -6.01 11.70
N GLY A 299 18.46 -5.89 10.42
CA GLY A 299 18.29 -4.64 9.69
C GLY A 299 17.23 -4.74 8.57
N HIS A 300 16.36 -5.73 8.62
CA HIS A 300 15.31 -5.89 7.62
C HIS A 300 14.30 -4.75 7.71
N GLN A 301 14.44 -3.73 6.84
CA GLN A 301 13.66 -2.50 6.90
C GLN A 301 12.14 -2.72 6.80
N PRO A 302 11.62 -3.60 5.91
CA PRO A 302 10.17 -3.86 5.86
C PRO A 302 9.63 -4.38 7.19
N SER A 303 10.39 -5.26 7.87
CA SER A 303 9.99 -5.78 9.18
C SER A 303 10.07 -4.74 10.29
N LEU A 304 11.02 -3.79 10.23
CA LEU A 304 11.06 -2.67 11.16
C LEU A 304 9.82 -1.79 11.01
N ALA A 305 9.51 -1.35 9.78
CA ALA A 305 8.35 -0.49 9.52
C ALA A 305 7.02 -1.23 9.82
N GLY A 306 6.88 -2.50 9.40
CA GLY A 306 5.70 -3.30 9.71
C GLY A 306 5.50 -3.53 11.21
N ARG A 307 6.59 -3.79 11.95
CA ARG A 307 6.53 -3.93 13.41
C ARG A 307 6.17 -2.60 14.09
N ALA A 308 6.71 -1.49 13.60
CA ALA A 308 6.37 -0.16 14.09
C ALA A 308 4.86 0.10 13.96
N ARG A 309 4.26 -0.16 12.79
CA ARG A 309 2.82 -0.05 12.56
C ARG A 309 2.01 -0.89 13.54
N ALA A 310 2.40 -2.16 13.72
CA ALA A 310 1.72 -3.06 14.64
C ALA A 310 1.89 -2.67 16.12
N LEU A 311 3.07 -2.14 16.51
CA LEU A 311 3.32 -1.60 17.84
C LEU A 311 2.47 -0.35 18.13
N ALA A 312 2.37 0.56 17.16
CA ALA A 312 1.51 1.74 17.27
C ALA A 312 0.05 1.33 17.51
N ALA A 313 -0.46 0.34 16.77
CA ALA A 313 -1.80 -0.20 16.96
C ALA A 313 -2.04 -0.82 18.36
N LEU A 314 -0.96 -1.28 19.02
CA LEU A 314 -0.98 -1.79 20.39
C LEU A 314 -0.79 -0.70 21.46
N GLY A 315 -0.65 0.58 21.07
CA GLY A 315 -0.39 1.70 21.98
C GLY A 315 1.07 1.78 22.47
N ARG A 316 1.99 1.03 21.83
CA ARG A 316 3.42 1.02 22.16
C ARG A 316 4.17 2.03 21.30
N THR A 317 3.74 3.31 21.40
CA THR A 317 4.16 4.40 20.50
C THR A 317 5.67 4.64 20.48
N ASP A 318 6.33 4.67 21.65
CA ASP A 318 7.79 4.89 21.71
C ASP A 318 8.58 3.82 20.99
N GLU A 319 8.12 2.58 21.07
CA GLU A 319 8.77 1.46 20.37
C GLU A 319 8.52 1.54 18.85
N ALA A 320 7.31 1.94 18.46
CA ALA A 320 6.97 2.15 17.06
C ALA A 320 7.84 3.26 16.44
N VAL A 321 7.99 4.40 17.11
CA VAL A 321 8.85 5.50 16.67
C VAL A 321 10.30 5.04 16.51
N ARG A 322 10.85 4.31 17.48
CA ARG A 322 12.23 3.78 17.39
C ARG A 322 12.41 2.85 16.18
N ASP A 323 11.44 2.00 15.90
CA ASP A 323 11.49 1.08 14.76
C ASP A 323 11.39 1.81 13.42
N TYR A 324 10.49 2.81 13.28
CA TYR A 324 10.44 3.66 12.09
C TYR A 324 11.75 4.42 11.87
N GLN A 325 12.31 5.02 12.92
CA GLN A 325 13.59 5.72 12.83
C GLN A 325 14.72 4.79 12.41
N ALA A 326 14.75 3.57 12.94
CA ALA A 326 15.73 2.55 12.56
C ALA A 326 15.57 2.09 11.09
N ALA A 327 14.33 1.99 10.59
CA ALA A 327 14.05 1.68 9.20
C ALA A 327 14.51 2.82 8.28
N LEU A 328 14.18 4.06 8.61
CA LEU A 328 14.51 5.26 7.86
C LEU A 328 16.02 5.56 7.81
N ALA A 329 16.74 5.28 8.90
CA ALA A 329 18.20 5.45 8.94
C ALA A 329 18.94 4.58 7.91
N LYS A 330 18.37 3.45 7.51
CA LYS A 330 18.95 2.52 6.53
C LYS A 330 18.36 2.67 5.14
N SER A 331 17.10 3.05 5.04
CA SER A 331 16.37 3.17 3.79
C SER A 331 15.28 4.24 3.94
N PRO A 332 15.55 5.49 3.54
CA PRO A 332 14.63 6.62 3.71
C PRO A 332 13.47 6.55 2.71
N ARG A 333 12.68 5.47 2.79
CA ARG A 333 11.51 5.26 1.92
C ARG A 333 10.43 6.29 2.18
N PRO A 334 9.89 6.94 1.13
CA PRO A 334 8.83 7.94 1.31
C PRO A 334 7.62 7.42 2.10
N GLY A 335 7.19 6.16 1.85
CA GLY A 335 6.07 5.57 2.59
C GLY A 335 6.29 5.47 4.10
N TYR A 336 7.52 5.22 4.56
CA TYR A 336 7.80 5.18 6.01
C TYR A 336 7.81 6.58 6.65
N LEU A 337 8.14 7.62 5.87
CA LEU A 337 8.05 9.01 6.32
C LEU A 337 6.58 9.40 6.50
N LEU A 338 5.71 8.99 5.57
CA LEU A 338 4.27 9.20 5.68
C LEU A 338 3.72 8.50 6.95
N GLU A 339 3.97 7.21 7.09
CA GLU A 339 3.47 6.43 8.24
C GLU A 339 3.94 6.98 9.60
N LEU A 340 5.20 7.44 9.68
CA LEU A 340 5.72 8.07 10.91
C LEU A 340 5.10 9.45 11.14
N GLY A 341 4.86 10.22 10.09
CA GLY A 341 4.16 11.51 10.16
C GLY A 341 2.73 11.34 10.70
N GLU A 342 1.97 10.40 10.14
CA GLU A 342 0.61 10.06 10.58
C GLU A 342 0.59 9.54 12.04
N LEU A 343 1.61 8.79 12.44
CA LEU A 343 1.75 8.36 13.84
C LEU A 343 1.94 9.56 14.77
N TYR A 344 2.82 10.50 14.43
CA TYR A 344 3.01 11.73 15.24
C TYR A 344 1.74 12.58 15.27
N GLU A 345 1.07 12.77 14.14
CA GLU A 345 -0.20 13.48 14.04
C GLU A 345 -1.27 12.85 14.95
N SER A 346 -1.40 11.54 14.97
CA SER A 346 -2.34 10.82 15.84
C SER A 346 -2.06 10.99 17.35
N GLN A 347 -0.87 11.47 17.70
CA GLN A 347 -0.47 11.75 19.08
C GLN A 347 -0.52 13.27 19.40
N GLY A 348 -0.97 14.11 18.45
CA GLY A 348 -0.97 15.57 18.59
C GLY A 348 0.42 16.20 18.58
N LEU A 349 1.41 15.51 17.98
CA LEU A 349 2.80 15.97 17.84
C LEU A 349 2.98 16.67 16.48
N ASP A 350 2.25 17.78 16.28
CA ASP A 350 2.12 18.46 14.98
C ASP A 350 3.47 18.91 14.40
N GLY A 351 4.39 19.40 15.22
CA GLY A 351 5.72 19.81 14.77
C GLY A 351 6.56 18.65 14.23
N ASP A 352 6.46 17.46 14.86
CA ASP A 352 7.16 16.26 14.44
C ASP A 352 6.53 15.69 13.16
N SER A 353 5.18 15.71 13.06
CA SER A 353 4.46 15.23 11.87
C SER A 353 4.80 16.08 10.65
N VAL A 354 4.74 17.40 10.74
CA VAL A 354 5.14 18.34 9.68
C VAL A 354 6.58 18.08 9.25
N GLY A 355 7.50 17.91 10.22
CA GLY A 355 8.89 17.59 9.91
C GLY A 355 9.09 16.27 9.15
N GLN A 356 8.20 15.27 9.31
CA GLN A 356 8.23 14.05 8.48
C GLN A 356 7.61 14.29 7.10
N TYR A 357 6.54 15.05 7.01
CA TYR A 357 5.89 15.41 5.74
C TYR A 357 6.80 16.24 4.84
N ASP A 358 7.59 17.15 5.39
CA ASP A 358 8.61 17.90 4.64
C ASP A 358 9.72 16.98 4.09
N LYS A 359 10.17 16.02 4.90
CA LYS A 359 11.13 15.00 4.44
C LYS A 359 10.52 14.10 3.36
N LEU A 360 9.23 13.77 3.47
CA LEU A 360 8.48 13.02 2.47
C LEU A 360 8.49 13.79 1.13
N ARG A 361 8.04 15.04 1.10
CA ARG A 361 8.04 15.87 -0.11
C ARG A 361 9.42 15.95 -0.75
N ALA A 362 10.44 16.24 0.06
CA ALA A 362 11.81 16.29 -0.43
C ALA A 362 12.31 14.95 -0.99
N ALA A 363 11.85 13.81 -0.45
CA ALA A 363 12.19 12.49 -0.96
C ALA A 363 11.49 12.18 -2.29
N LEU A 364 10.22 12.59 -2.42
CA LEU A 364 9.43 12.46 -3.66
C LEU A 364 10.04 13.31 -4.79
N ASP A 365 10.45 14.55 -4.51
CA ASP A 365 11.12 15.43 -5.47
C ASP A 365 12.45 14.85 -5.96
N ARG A 366 13.26 14.30 -5.04
CA ARG A 366 14.50 13.60 -5.41
C ARG A 366 14.24 12.38 -6.29
N GLY A 367 13.17 11.63 -5.98
CA GLY A 367 12.73 10.49 -6.79
C GLY A 367 12.35 10.92 -8.20
N LYS A 368 11.48 11.93 -8.31
CA LYS A 368 11.01 12.52 -9.57
C LYS A 368 12.17 13.01 -10.45
N ALA A 369 13.13 13.71 -9.85
CA ALA A 369 14.34 14.18 -10.56
C ALA A 369 15.21 13.03 -11.10
N ARG A 370 15.01 11.79 -10.64
CA ARG A 370 15.70 10.56 -11.09
C ARG A 370 14.78 9.62 -11.88
N GLY A 371 13.60 10.11 -12.28
CA GLY A 371 12.64 9.37 -13.10
C GLY A 371 11.88 8.30 -12.33
N VAL A 372 11.72 8.45 -11.01
CA VAL A 372 10.82 7.60 -10.21
C VAL A 372 9.46 8.29 -10.13
N ASP A 373 8.42 7.57 -10.50
CA ASP A 373 7.04 8.04 -10.44
C ASP A 373 6.40 7.61 -9.12
N GLU A 374 6.31 8.53 -8.18
CA GLU A 374 5.65 8.34 -6.89
C GLU A 374 4.30 9.08 -6.82
N SER A 375 3.67 9.33 -7.98
CA SER A 375 2.41 10.09 -8.08
C SER A 375 1.29 9.49 -7.24
N LEU A 376 1.20 8.17 -7.14
CA LEU A 376 0.22 7.51 -6.26
C LEU A 376 0.44 7.89 -4.79
N LEU A 377 1.69 7.86 -4.31
CA LEU A 377 1.99 8.18 -2.91
C LEU A 377 1.79 9.67 -2.63
N LEU A 378 2.23 10.53 -3.56
CA LEU A 378 2.00 11.97 -3.47
C LEU A 378 0.50 12.29 -3.46
N GLY A 379 -0.27 11.70 -4.38
CA GLY A 379 -1.71 11.92 -4.45
C GLY A 379 -2.45 11.46 -3.19
N ARG A 380 -2.06 10.33 -2.60
CA ARG A 380 -2.60 9.89 -1.30
C ARG A 380 -2.27 10.87 -0.18
N PHE A 381 -1.03 11.36 -0.15
CA PHE A 381 -0.60 12.34 0.83
C PHE A 381 -1.37 13.67 0.68
N GLU A 382 -1.46 14.20 -0.54
CA GLU A 382 -2.17 15.47 -0.79
C GLU A 382 -3.69 15.33 -0.54
N ALA A 383 -4.31 14.19 -0.84
CA ALA A 383 -5.72 13.94 -0.53
C ALA A 383 -6.01 13.91 0.98
N ALA A 384 -5.08 13.41 1.79
CA ALA A 384 -5.26 13.27 3.23
C ALA A 384 -4.82 14.52 4.02
N HIS A 385 -3.67 15.12 3.66
CA HIS A 385 -2.95 16.12 4.46
C HIS A 385 -2.64 17.42 3.70
N GLY A 386 -3.06 17.55 2.43
CA GLY A 386 -2.70 18.68 1.59
C GLY A 386 -3.84 19.18 0.72
N ASP A 387 -3.58 19.36 -0.56
CA ASP A 387 -4.51 19.89 -1.57
C ASP A 387 -5.21 18.73 -2.29
N ALA A 388 -6.50 18.53 -1.96
CA ALA A 388 -7.31 17.47 -2.54
C ALA A 388 -7.55 17.65 -4.05
N ASP A 389 -7.66 18.90 -4.54
CA ASP A 389 -7.85 19.17 -5.97
C ASP A 389 -6.58 18.81 -6.76
N ALA A 390 -5.40 19.20 -6.24
CA ALA A 390 -4.13 18.78 -6.80
C ALA A 390 -3.96 17.24 -6.79
N ALA A 391 -4.41 16.57 -5.74
CA ALA A 391 -4.44 15.11 -5.67
C ALA A 391 -5.33 14.51 -6.76
N VAL A 392 -6.51 15.07 -7.00
CA VAL A 392 -7.42 14.63 -8.08
C VAL A 392 -6.74 14.74 -9.44
N GLU A 393 -6.13 15.87 -9.76
CA GLU A 393 -5.43 16.07 -11.05
C GLU A 393 -4.31 15.02 -11.23
N LEU A 394 -3.49 14.84 -10.21
CA LEU A 394 -2.37 13.92 -10.23
C LEU A 394 -2.81 12.46 -10.42
N LEU A 395 -3.81 12.02 -9.64
CA LEU A 395 -4.28 10.64 -9.67
C LEU A 395 -5.13 10.34 -10.91
N ARG A 396 -5.84 11.32 -11.44
CA ARG A 396 -6.54 11.22 -12.73
C ARG A 396 -5.54 11.05 -13.89
N ALA A 397 -4.41 11.76 -13.85
CA ALA A 397 -3.32 11.56 -14.81
C ALA A 397 -2.71 10.16 -14.71
N GLU A 398 -2.52 9.62 -13.49
CA GLU A 398 -2.11 8.23 -13.26
C GLU A 398 -3.07 7.24 -13.93
N TRP A 399 -4.36 7.41 -13.67
CA TRP A 399 -5.40 6.58 -14.23
C TRP A 399 -5.44 6.60 -15.77
N GLN A 400 -5.27 7.78 -16.36
CA GLN A 400 -5.23 7.97 -17.81
C GLN A 400 -4.00 7.34 -18.46
N ARG A 401 -2.87 7.28 -17.76
CA ARG A 401 -1.65 6.56 -18.21
C ARG A 401 -1.78 5.05 -18.15
N GLY A 402 -2.93 4.53 -17.69
CA GLY A 402 -3.20 3.09 -17.60
C GLY A 402 -2.82 2.46 -16.27
N HIS A 403 -2.43 3.22 -15.27
CA HIS A 403 -2.18 2.73 -13.91
C HIS A 403 -3.52 2.57 -13.18
N ARG A 404 -4.19 1.44 -13.41
CA ARG A 404 -5.58 1.19 -12.97
C ARG A 404 -5.68 0.14 -11.87
N SER A 405 -4.67 0.09 -11.00
CA SER A 405 -4.68 -0.80 -9.83
C SER A 405 -5.75 -0.36 -8.81
N ALA A 406 -6.15 -1.29 -7.93
CA ALA A 406 -7.07 -0.99 -6.82
C ALA A 406 -6.57 0.19 -5.96
N ALA A 407 -5.25 0.29 -5.75
CA ALA A 407 -4.65 1.37 -4.97
C ALA A 407 -4.78 2.75 -5.64
N VAL A 408 -4.70 2.82 -6.98
CA VAL A 408 -4.91 4.08 -7.71
C VAL A 408 -6.40 4.42 -7.75
N ALA A 409 -7.27 3.43 -7.92
CA ALA A 409 -8.73 3.63 -7.85
C ALA A 409 -9.14 4.16 -6.48
N ASP A 410 -8.69 3.53 -5.39
CA ASP A 410 -8.95 3.99 -4.02
C ASP A 410 -8.47 5.42 -3.78
N ALA A 411 -7.22 5.71 -4.13
CA ALA A 411 -6.63 7.03 -3.94
C ALA A 411 -7.38 8.11 -4.73
N LEU A 412 -7.78 7.84 -5.99
CA LEU A 412 -8.54 8.77 -6.81
C LEU A 412 -9.96 8.97 -6.27
N GLY A 413 -10.64 7.88 -5.87
CA GLY A 413 -11.95 7.96 -5.23
C GLY A 413 -11.89 8.78 -3.94
N TRP A 414 -10.88 8.55 -3.10
CA TRP A 414 -10.69 9.31 -1.88
C TRP A 414 -10.39 10.80 -2.16
N ALA A 415 -9.51 11.11 -3.11
CA ALA A 415 -9.20 12.48 -3.49
C ALA A 415 -10.46 13.22 -4.00
N LEU A 416 -11.26 12.61 -4.86
CA LEU A 416 -12.54 13.16 -5.34
C LEU A 416 -13.51 13.44 -4.18
N HIS A 417 -13.65 12.49 -3.24
CA HIS A 417 -14.47 12.70 -2.06
C HIS A 417 -13.98 13.88 -1.21
N ARG A 418 -12.67 13.96 -0.99
CA ARG A 418 -12.05 15.03 -0.20
C ARG A 418 -12.12 16.40 -0.88
N SER A 419 -12.18 16.46 -2.21
CA SER A 419 -12.42 17.70 -2.99
C SER A 419 -13.92 18.08 -3.09
N GLY A 420 -14.83 17.26 -2.51
CA GLY A 420 -16.26 17.51 -2.49
C GLY A 420 -17.06 16.81 -3.58
N ASP A 421 -16.41 16.09 -4.50
CA ASP A 421 -17.08 15.31 -5.58
C ASP A 421 -17.29 13.85 -5.12
N SER A 422 -18.25 13.64 -4.21
CA SER A 422 -18.56 12.29 -3.72
C SER A 422 -19.29 11.44 -4.77
N ASP A 423 -20.06 12.04 -5.68
CA ASP A 423 -20.69 11.34 -6.79
C ASP A 423 -19.63 10.76 -7.75
N GLY A 424 -18.67 11.58 -8.16
CA GLY A 424 -17.54 11.14 -8.98
C GLY A 424 -16.62 10.12 -8.28
N ALA A 425 -16.55 10.16 -6.94
CA ALA A 425 -15.74 9.24 -6.14
C ALA A 425 -16.28 7.82 -6.13
N LEU A 426 -17.61 7.64 -6.19
CA LEU A 426 -18.27 6.35 -5.90
C LEU A 426 -17.78 5.22 -6.81
N GLU A 427 -17.69 5.46 -8.12
CA GLU A 427 -17.22 4.44 -9.09
C GLU A 427 -15.82 3.95 -8.75
N TYR A 428 -14.90 4.87 -8.43
CA TYR A 428 -13.50 4.52 -8.14
C TYR A 428 -13.36 3.80 -6.80
N ALA A 429 -14.05 4.27 -5.76
CA ALA A 429 -14.05 3.63 -4.44
C ALA A 429 -14.64 2.21 -4.51
N GLN A 430 -15.75 2.01 -5.23
CA GLN A 430 -16.36 0.70 -5.45
C GLN A 430 -15.40 -0.23 -6.20
N ARG A 431 -14.79 0.25 -7.29
CA ARG A 431 -13.79 -0.50 -8.05
C ARG A 431 -12.59 -0.94 -7.20
N ALA A 432 -12.14 -0.10 -6.27
CA ALA A 432 -11.05 -0.43 -5.37
C ALA A 432 -11.42 -1.60 -4.44
N VAL A 433 -12.61 -1.59 -3.87
CA VAL A 433 -13.12 -2.67 -3.00
C VAL A 433 -13.31 -3.96 -3.80
N ASP A 434 -13.88 -3.89 -5.00
CA ASP A 434 -14.14 -5.07 -5.85
C ASP A 434 -12.85 -5.74 -6.33
N ALA A 435 -11.80 -4.97 -6.58
CA ALA A 435 -10.52 -5.45 -7.10
C ALA A 435 -9.49 -5.74 -6.01
N GLY A 436 -9.56 -5.09 -4.85
CA GLY A 436 -8.51 -5.06 -3.83
C GLY A 436 -8.67 -6.09 -2.71
N GLY A 437 -9.55 -7.08 -2.85
CA GLY A 437 -9.81 -8.06 -1.79
C GLY A 437 -10.34 -7.41 -0.50
N GLN A 438 -10.02 -7.99 0.66
CA GLN A 438 -10.52 -7.46 1.95
C GLN A 438 -9.54 -6.41 2.53
N ASN A 439 -9.60 -5.18 2.05
CA ASN A 439 -8.79 -4.06 2.52
C ASN A 439 -9.62 -3.10 3.38
N ALA A 440 -9.23 -2.91 4.65
CA ALA A 440 -9.96 -2.09 5.60
C ALA A 440 -10.00 -0.60 5.20
N SER A 441 -8.90 -0.05 4.65
CA SER A 441 -8.87 1.35 4.20
C SER A 441 -9.80 1.59 3.02
N TYR A 442 -9.84 0.67 2.04
CA TYR A 442 -10.73 0.79 0.89
C TYR A 442 -12.20 0.74 1.31
N ALA A 443 -12.55 -0.18 2.21
CA ALA A 443 -13.88 -0.26 2.77
C ALA A 443 -14.26 1.01 3.55
N TYR A 444 -13.33 1.57 4.33
CA TYR A 444 -13.53 2.84 5.02
C TYR A 444 -13.80 3.98 4.04
N HIS A 445 -12.95 4.17 3.03
CA HIS A 445 -13.12 5.22 2.03
C HIS A 445 -14.46 5.11 1.30
N LEU A 446 -14.83 3.90 0.84
CA LEU A 446 -16.13 3.66 0.22
C LEU A 446 -17.29 3.97 1.18
N GLY A 447 -17.18 3.56 2.44
CA GLY A 447 -18.19 3.85 3.46
C GLY A 447 -18.38 5.34 3.70
N MET A 448 -17.30 6.12 3.69
CA MET A 448 -17.37 7.59 3.83
C MET A 448 -18.00 8.26 2.61
N VAL A 449 -17.66 7.80 1.39
CA VAL A 449 -18.29 8.26 0.14
C VAL A 449 -19.79 7.97 0.17
N GLN A 450 -20.21 6.75 0.48
CA GLN A 450 -21.63 6.37 0.56
C GLN A 450 -22.38 7.15 1.64
N ARG A 451 -21.73 7.40 2.79
CA ARG A 451 -22.30 8.25 3.85
C ARG A 451 -22.57 9.68 3.36
N ALA A 452 -21.63 10.27 2.61
CA ALA A 452 -21.79 11.62 2.03
C ALA A 452 -22.91 11.70 1.01
N LEU A 453 -23.16 10.60 0.27
CA LEU A 453 -24.25 10.46 -0.69
C LEU A 453 -25.61 10.11 -0.05
N GLY A 454 -25.66 9.92 1.27
CA GLY A 454 -26.89 9.57 1.98
C GLY A 454 -27.27 8.07 1.92
N ASP A 455 -26.44 7.21 1.29
CA ASP A 455 -26.62 5.76 1.34
C ASP A 455 -26.10 5.18 2.66
N TYR A 456 -26.84 5.46 3.73
CA TYR A 456 -26.45 5.10 5.09
C TYR A 456 -26.39 3.58 5.32
N GLY A 457 -27.22 2.81 4.61
CA GLY A 457 -27.24 1.36 4.71
C GLY A 457 -25.96 0.73 4.16
N SER A 458 -25.51 1.14 2.99
CA SER A 458 -24.25 0.71 2.41
C SER A 458 -23.06 1.25 3.17
N ALA A 459 -23.08 2.52 3.56
CA ALA A 459 -22.04 3.14 4.39
C ALA A 459 -21.78 2.34 5.69
N ARG A 460 -22.83 1.97 6.40
CA ARG A 460 -22.74 1.14 7.61
C ARG A 460 -22.04 -0.18 7.30
N ARG A 461 -22.49 -0.92 6.28
CA ARG A 461 -21.89 -2.21 5.93
C ARG A 461 -20.39 -2.10 5.63
N GLN A 462 -19.99 -1.04 4.95
CA GLN A 462 -18.58 -0.81 4.62
C GLN A 462 -17.75 -0.42 5.86
N LEU A 463 -18.24 0.47 6.70
CA LEU A 463 -17.56 0.89 7.94
C LEU A 463 -17.43 -0.28 8.93
N GLU A 464 -18.50 -1.06 9.13
CA GLU A 464 -18.45 -2.29 9.94
C GLU A 464 -17.47 -3.31 9.33
N GLY A 465 -17.48 -3.46 8.00
CA GLY A 465 -16.56 -4.32 7.27
C GLY A 465 -15.10 -3.91 7.47
N ALA A 466 -14.79 -2.62 7.38
CA ALA A 466 -13.46 -2.07 7.62
C ALA A 466 -12.96 -2.38 9.04
N LEU A 467 -13.77 -2.05 10.05
CA LEU A 467 -13.43 -2.26 11.47
C LEU A 467 -13.37 -3.74 11.87
N ARG A 468 -14.17 -4.59 11.24
CA ARG A 468 -14.11 -6.05 11.42
C ARG A 468 -12.88 -6.65 10.78
N THR A 469 -12.47 -6.13 9.62
CA THR A 469 -11.26 -6.58 8.89
C THR A 469 -10.00 -6.25 9.67
N ASN A 470 -9.85 -4.98 10.07
CA ASN A 470 -8.77 -4.53 10.93
C ASN A 470 -9.22 -3.31 11.75
N PRO A 471 -9.51 -3.44 13.05
CA PRO A 471 -10.01 -2.33 13.87
C PRO A 471 -8.98 -1.23 14.12
N LYS A 472 -7.74 -1.39 13.64
CA LYS A 472 -6.59 -0.48 13.82
C LYS A 472 -5.84 -0.20 12.51
N PHE A 473 -6.53 -0.26 11.38
CA PHE A 473 -5.95 -0.18 10.03
C PHE A 473 -5.17 1.11 9.75
N SER A 474 -5.52 2.21 10.41
CA SER A 474 -4.84 3.51 10.34
C SER A 474 -4.91 4.18 11.72
N PRO A 475 -3.86 4.88 12.16
CA PRO A 475 -3.90 5.63 13.41
C PRO A 475 -4.86 6.83 13.35
N LEU A 476 -5.11 7.39 12.17
CA LEU A 476 -5.99 8.53 11.92
C LEU A 476 -7.40 8.09 11.52
N ASP A 477 -7.53 7.20 10.54
CA ASP A 477 -8.83 6.87 9.94
C ASP A 477 -9.64 5.87 10.74
N ALA A 478 -9.00 4.95 11.49
CA ALA A 478 -9.75 3.97 12.26
C ALA A 478 -10.58 4.59 13.42
N PRO A 479 -10.12 5.65 14.11
CA PRO A 479 -10.98 6.44 15.00
C PRO A 479 -12.15 7.11 14.27
N LEU A 480 -11.90 7.74 13.12
CA LEU A 480 -12.93 8.40 12.30
C LEU A 480 -13.97 7.39 11.77
N ALA A 481 -13.54 6.18 11.42
CA ALA A 481 -14.45 5.12 11.00
C ALA A 481 -15.44 4.72 12.13
N ARG A 482 -14.96 4.65 13.38
CA ARG A 482 -15.83 4.38 14.55
C ARG A 482 -16.80 5.53 14.78
N GLU A 483 -16.30 6.76 14.80
CA GLU A 483 -17.15 7.95 14.96
C GLU A 483 -18.22 8.03 13.87
N ALA A 484 -17.84 7.78 12.60
CA ALA A 484 -18.78 7.77 11.50
C ALA A 484 -19.84 6.67 11.64
N LEU A 485 -19.45 5.48 12.11
CA LEU A 485 -20.37 4.36 12.37
C LEU A 485 -21.31 4.66 13.53
N ASP A 486 -20.79 5.20 14.63
CA ASP A 486 -21.58 5.58 15.81
C ASP A 486 -22.61 6.68 15.45
N ALA A 487 -22.22 7.65 14.62
CA ALA A 487 -23.11 8.72 14.14
C ALA A 487 -24.25 8.21 13.25
N LEU A 488 -24.13 7.04 12.63
CA LEU A 488 -25.21 6.41 11.87
C LEU A 488 -26.28 5.79 12.80
N GLY A 489 -26.03 5.69 14.10
CA GLY A 489 -26.95 5.10 15.09
C GLY A 489 -27.19 3.60 14.88
N GLU A 490 -28.19 3.05 15.54
CA GLU A 490 -28.60 1.66 15.32
C GLU A 490 -29.43 1.53 14.03
N PRO A 491 -29.34 0.40 13.30
CA PRO A 491 -30.24 0.15 12.18
C PRO A 491 -31.70 0.19 12.65
N PRO A 492 -32.63 0.73 11.84
CA PRO A 492 -34.04 0.70 12.20
C PRO A 492 -34.50 -0.73 12.45
N ALA A 493 -35.23 -0.94 13.56
CA ALA A 493 -35.80 -2.23 13.85
C ALA A 493 -36.78 -2.65 12.73
N GLY A 494 -36.56 -3.83 12.13
CA GLY A 494 -37.38 -4.34 11.04
C GLY A 494 -36.79 -4.17 9.61
N GLY A 495 -35.55 -3.69 9.48
CA GLY A 495 -34.87 -3.58 8.19
C GLY A 495 -35.10 -2.23 7.46
N PRO A 496 -34.82 -2.14 6.14
CA PRO A 496 -35.01 -0.93 5.34
C PRO A 496 -36.44 -0.37 5.47
N ALA A 497 -36.59 0.95 5.34
CA ALA A 497 -37.86 1.62 5.57
C ALA A 497 -39.01 1.10 4.69
N ASP A 498 -38.69 0.63 3.49
CA ASP A 498 -39.61 0.00 2.53
C ASP A 498 -40.04 -1.43 2.94
N MET A 499 -39.31 -2.07 3.85
CA MET A 499 -39.59 -3.40 4.39
C MET A 499 -40.25 -3.33 5.79
N GLN A 500 -40.39 -2.15 6.36
CA GLN A 500 -41.04 -1.97 7.66
C GLN A 500 -42.56 -1.98 7.51
N PRO A 501 -43.31 -2.64 8.41
CA PRO A 501 -44.75 -2.49 8.46
C PRO A 501 -45.09 -1.02 8.73
N PRO A 502 -46.17 -0.49 8.15
CA PRO A 502 -46.57 0.89 8.38
C PRO A 502 -46.70 1.13 9.91
N PRO A 503 -46.20 2.29 10.38
CA PRO A 503 -46.25 2.58 11.82
C PRO A 503 -47.68 2.42 12.31
N ALA A 504 -47.84 1.72 13.45
CA ALA A 504 -49.14 1.55 14.07
C ALA A 504 -49.79 2.91 14.26
N PRO A 505 -51.12 3.04 14.02
CA PRO A 505 -51.82 4.30 14.22
C PRO A 505 -51.51 4.82 15.62
N GLN A 506 -50.93 5.99 15.71
CA GLN A 506 -50.68 6.62 16.99
C GLN A 506 -52.02 6.80 17.70
N PRO A 507 -52.18 6.41 18.98
CA PRO A 507 -53.37 6.71 19.73
C PRO A 507 -53.58 8.24 19.65
N PRO A 508 -54.83 8.70 19.48
CA PRO A 508 -55.13 10.12 19.41
C PRO A 508 -54.50 10.82 20.60
N ALA A 509 -53.75 11.87 20.32
CA ALA A 509 -53.11 12.68 21.36
C ALA A 509 -54.16 13.03 22.40
N PRO A 510 -53.86 12.97 23.72
CA PRO A 510 -54.79 13.38 24.75
C PRO A 510 -55.33 14.76 24.41
N GLN A 511 -56.64 14.88 24.20
CA GLN A 511 -57.27 16.19 23.97
C GLN A 511 -56.93 17.08 25.16
N ALA A 512 -56.34 18.23 24.89
CA ALA A 512 -56.11 19.24 25.91
C ALA A 512 -57.43 19.51 26.62
N PRO A 513 -57.45 19.59 27.95
CA PRO A 513 -58.69 19.87 28.70
C PRO A 513 -59.24 21.21 28.19
N ALA A 514 -60.56 21.20 27.90
CA ALA A 514 -61.29 22.39 27.46
C ALA A 514 -61.03 23.56 28.42
N PRO A 515 -60.93 24.83 27.95
CA PRO A 515 -60.71 25.99 28.79
C PRO A 515 -61.81 26.06 29.83
N GLN A 516 -61.47 25.95 31.11
CA GLN A 516 -62.42 26.21 32.19
C GLN A 516 -62.75 27.69 32.19
N VAL A 517 -64.04 28.00 32.02
CA VAL A 517 -64.58 29.35 32.19
C VAL A 517 -64.37 29.78 33.64
N PRO A 518 -63.78 30.97 33.92
CA PRO A 518 -63.58 31.38 35.32
C PRO A 518 -64.92 31.63 36.00
N ALA A 519 -65.09 31.03 37.17
CA ALA A 519 -66.23 31.34 38.06
C ALA A 519 -66.11 32.79 38.58
N PRO A 520 -67.29 33.47 38.88
CA PRO A 520 -67.28 34.85 39.35
C PRO A 520 -66.62 34.96 40.71
N GLN A 521 -65.68 35.87 40.88
CA GLN A 521 -65.02 36.20 42.12
C GLN A 521 -66.01 36.94 43.06
N ALA A 522 -66.16 36.46 44.27
CA ALA A 522 -66.83 37.16 45.41
C ALA A 522 -65.86 38.21 46.00
N PRO A 523 -66.38 39.35 46.53
CA PRO A 523 -65.56 40.49 46.91
C PRO A 523 -64.77 40.29 48.21
N ALA A 524 -63.53 40.79 48.20
CA ALA A 524 -62.61 40.74 49.33
C ALA A 524 -63.00 41.70 50.44
N PRO A 525 -62.79 41.36 51.78
CA PRO A 525 -62.84 42.30 52.87
C PRO A 525 -61.55 43.09 52.99
N ARG A 526 -61.69 44.41 53.13
CA ARG A 526 -60.66 45.34 53.57
C ARG A 526 -60.28 45.17 55.01
N GLN A 527 -59.05 45.18 55.39
CA GLN A 527 -58.46 45.71 56.62
C GLN A 527 -56.96 45.91 56.42
N GLN A 528 -56.59 47.06 56.48
CA GLN A 528 -56.13 47.99 57.52
C GLN A 528 -54.59 47.90 57.71
N GLN A 529 -54.04 49.05 57.41
CA GLN A 529 -52.65 49.51 57.71
C GLN A 529 -52.39 49.37 59.23
N GLN A 530 -51.18 48.91 59.55
CA GLN A 530 -50.45 49.54 60.66
C GLN A 530 -48.97 49.57 60.41
N GLN A 531 -48.49 50.77 60.50
CA GLN A 531 -47.07 51.23 60.55
C GLN A 531 -46.41 50.72 61.83
N GLN A 532 -45.15 50.54 61.83
CA GLN A 532 -44.14 51.02 62.77
C GLN A 532 -42.81 50.35 62.44
N GLN A 533 -41.84 51.14 61.95
CA GLN A 533 -40.78 51.81 62.65
C GLN A 533 -39.96 50.93 63.58
N GLN A 534 -38.73 50.64 63.26
CA GLN A 534 -37.52 51.27 63.88
C GLN A 534 -36.26 50.48 63.53
N GLN A 535 -35.29 51.20 63.06
CA GLN A 535 -33.84 50.89 63.11
C GLN A 535 -33.39 51.01 64.63
N PRO A 536 -32.09 50.86 65.01
CA PRO A 536 -30.88 50.36 64.31
C PRO A 536 -29.96 49.48 65.23
N ASP A 537 -28.73 49.34 64.83
CA ASP A 537 -27.48 49.04 65.58
C ASP A 537 -27.06 47.56 65.56
N GLY A 538 -25.87 47.15 65.21
CA GLY A 538 -24.57 47.66 65.32
C GLY A 538 -23.58 46.68 64.70
N GLY A 539 -22.57 47.18 64.08
CA GLY A 539 -21.42 46.38 63.58
C GLY A 539 -20.49 45.90 64.72
N PRO A 540 -19.29 45.50 64.48
CA PRO A 540 -18.38 45.80 63.36
C PRO A 540 -17.61 44.58 62.78
N ALA A 541 -16.96 44.85 61.68
CA ALA A 541 -15.82 44.11 61.14
C ALA A 541 -14.57 44.20 62.08
N PRO A 542 -13.51 43.40 61.85
CA PRO A 542 -12.45 43.84 60.96
C PRO A 542 -11.74 42.74 60.14
N ALA A 543 -11.27 43.18 59.00
CA ALA A 543 -9.90 43.38 58.55
C ALA A 543 -9.18 42.13 58.06
N ALA A 544 -8.85 42.07 56.82
CA ALA A 544 -7.75 42.62 56.04
C ALA A 544 -6.42 41.86 56.15
N ALA A 545 -5.89 41.40 54.99
CA ALA A 545 -4.53 41.48 54.51
C ALA A 545 -4.45 40.67 53.20
N VAL A 546 -4.30 41.19 52.05
CA VAL A 546 -3.27 41.94 51.31
C VAL A 546 -1.83 41.43 51.55
N ALA A 547 -1.26 40.87 50.49
CA ALA A 547 0.12 41.00 50.04
C ALA A 547 0.29 40.11 48.82
N GLN A 548 0.36 40.59 47.59
CA GLN A 548 1.49 41.18 46.90
C GLN A 548 2.61 40.16 46.51
N ALA A 549 2.78 40.06 45.19
CA ALA A 549 3.94 39.48 44.50
C ALA A 549 5.20 40.34 44.72
N PRO A 550 6.40 39.85 44.44
CA PRO A 550 7.19 40.33 43.32
C PRO A 550 7.94 39.16 42.60
N VAL A 551 8.05 39.15 41.29
CA VAL A 551 8.93 39.81 40.29
C VAL A 551 10.44 39.69 40.58
N GLN A 552 11.14 39.28 39.50
CA GLN A 552 12.58 39.38 39.18
C GLN A 552 13.40 38.12 39.49
N ALA A 553 14.36 37.69 38.71
CA ALA A 553 14.97 38.09 37.43
C ALA A 553 15.95 36.99 37.03
N SER A 554 16.15 36.85 35.72
CA SER A 554 17.33 36.18 35.15
C SER A 554 18.65 36.84 35.55
N PRO A 555 19.78 36.09 35.48
CA PRO A 555 20.66 36.28 34.33
C PRO A 555 21.35 35.01 33.79
N ALA A 556 21.56 34.97 32.49
CA ALA A 556 22.74 34.40 31.87
C ALA A 556 23.92 35.40 32.09
N PRO A 557 25.22 35.10 31.84
CA PRO A 557 25.77 34.33 30.71
C PRO A 557 27.12 33.60 30.99
N ALA A 558 27.74 33.22 29.87
CA ALA A 558 29.19 33.02 29.61
C ALA A 558 29.66 31.58 29.73
N ALA A 559 30.01 30.99 28.66
CA ALA A 559 31.15 31.15 27.74
C ALA A 559 32.39 30.35 28.14
N ALA A 560 32.81 29.57 27.20
CA ALA A 560 34.16 29.30 26.70
C ALA A 560 34.96 28.09 27.17
N VAL A 561 35.43 27.40 26.13
CA VAL A 561 36.80 26.86 25.93
C VAL A 561 37.07 25.45 26.51
N ARG A 562 37.04 24.46 25.75
CA ARG A 562 38.08 23.87 24.90
C ARG A 562 37.52 22.75 24.01
#